data_ce776747b129e765a51645194897f836
#
_entry.id   ce776747b129e765a51645194897f836
#
_cell.length_a   1.000
_cell.length_b   1.000
_cell.length_c   1.000
_cell.angle_alpha   90.00
_cell.angle_beta   90.00
_cell.angle_gamma   90.00
#
_symmetry.space_group_name_H-M   'P 1'
#
loop_
_entity.id
_entity.type
_entity.pdbx_description
1 polymer ?
#
loop_
_entity_poly.entity_id
_entity_poly.type
_entity_poly.pdbx_seq_one_letter_code
_entity_poly.pdbx_strand_id
1 'polypeptide(L)'
;GGGALKAAAYTSELKGNTGTVMAGIGTFCHEFGHILGWPDFYDTNGSDFGSGVGVFNWSLMCQGSRNDGGRTPPSLTAMERMMAGWLTPTTLTRSGDYELNPIQQNEAYLIATDTEGEFFLLENRQQTGWDRALKGHGMLIYHVDRSQRIVEGYSARDRWTYNMPNDVAGHPCFRLVTARPDSGDGYEAFMPYPGETGNTEFSAAS
;
A
#
# COMPACT_ATOMS: atom_id res chain seq x y z
N GLY A 1 -21.36 -19.09 26.36
CA GLY A 1 -21.92 -18.67 25.10
C GLY A 1 -20.85 -18.74 24.02
N GLY A 2 -20.93 -19.69 23.08
CA GLY A 2 -20.04 -19.77 21.93
C GLY A 2 -20.39 -18.71 20.91
N GLY A 3 -19.52 -17.74 20.69
CA GLY A 3 -19.64 -16.83 19.55
C GLY A 3 -19.37 -17.60 18.27
N ALA A 4 -20.18 -17.36 17.23
CA ALA A 4 -19.90 -17.91 15.90
C ALA A 4 -18.66 -17.20 15.31
N LEU A 5 -17.70 -17.96 14.80
CA LEU A 5 -16.59 -17.43 14.03
C LEU A 5 -17.15 -16.89 12.71
N LYS A 6 -17.02 -15.56 12.47
CA LYS A 6 -17.57 -14.91 11.28
C LYS A 6 -16.62 -14.96 10.08
N ALA A 7 -15.32 -15.08 10.32
CA ALA A 7 -14.29 -15.15 9.31
C ALA A 7 -13.05 -15.85 9.87
N ALA A 8 -12.24 -16.46 9.02
CA ALA A 8 -10.96 -17.07 9.38
C ALA A 8 -9.98 -16.93 8.21
N ALA A 9 -8.74 -16.58 8.52
CA ALA A 9 -7.64 -16.66 7.57
C ALA A 9 -7.00 -18.04 7.65
N TYR A 10 -6.71 -18.63 6.50
CA TYR A 10 -5.96 -19.88 6.40
C TYR A 10 -5.10 -19.87 5.15
N THR A 11 -3.98 -20.58 5.25
CA THR A 11 -3.04 -20.73 4.15
C THR A 11 -2.38 -22.10 4.25
N SER A 12 -1.70 -22.53 3.20
CA SER A 12 -0.95 -23.77 3.25
C SER A 12 0.31 -23.63 4.11
N GLU A 13 0.62 -24.65 4.89
CA GLU A 13 1.85 -24.73 5.69
C GLU A 13 3.11 -24.80 4.81
N LEU A 14 3.00 -25.45 3.66
CA LEU A 14 4.11 -25.71 2.77
C LEU A 14 3.91 -25.06 1.39
N LYS A 15 5.01 -24.65 0.77
CA LYS A 15 5.01 -24.06 -0.58
C LYS A 15 4.93 -25.12 -1.67
N GLY A 16 4.13 -24.82 -2.69
CA GLY A 16 4.01 -25.64 -3.89
C GLY A 16 3.47 -27.03 -3.62
N ASN A 17 3.62 -27.93 -4.59
CA ASN A 17 3.07 -29.29 -4.54
C ASN A 17 4.05 -30.33 -3.99
N THR A 18 5.27 -29.94 -3.66
CA THR A 18 6.32 -30.87 -3.20
C THR A 18 6.29 -31.12 -1.70
N GLY A 19 5.68 -30.23 -0.93
CA GLY A 19 5.54 -30.35 0.52
C GLY A 19 6.85 -30.32 1.31
N THR A 20 7.92 -29.74 0.77
CA THR A 20 9.26 -29.77 1.40
C THR A 20 9.75 -28.42 1.93
N VAL A 21 9.10 -27.33 1.57
CA VAL A 21 9.50 -25.98 1.96
C VAL A 21 8.36 -25.29 2.70
N MET A 22 8.62 -24.81 3.92
CA MET A 22 7.63 -24.04 4.68
C MET A 22 7.21 -22.78 3.94
N ALA A 23 5.91 -22.49 3.97
CA ALA A 23 5.39 -21.19 3.53
C ALA A 23 5.90 -20.09 4.47
N GLY A 24 6.19 -18.92 3.91
CA GLY A 24 6.49 -17.73 4.71
C GLY A 24 5.21 -17.17 5.35
N ILE A 25 5.40 -16.39 6.41
CA ILE A 25 4.29 -15.76 7.16
C ILE A 25 3.52 -14.71 6.34
N GLY A 26 4.12 -14.19 5.26
CA GLY A 26 3.57 -13.06 4.51
C GLY A 26 2.18 -13.33 3.95
N THR A 27 1.96 -14.52 3.35
CA THR A 27 0.63 -14.88 2.84
C THR A 27 -0.40 -14.97 3.98
N PHE A 28 -0.04 -15.59 5.10
CA PHE A 28 -0.93 -15.66 6.26
C PHE A 28 -1.30 -14.26 6.78
N CYS A 29 -0.30 -13.36 6.88
CA CYS A 29 -0.53 -11.99 7.31
C CYS A 29 -1.42 -11.21 6.33
N HIS A 30 -1.26 -11.44 5.02
CA HIS A 30 -2.11 -10.87 3.99
C HIS A 30 -3.57 -11.31 4.14
N GLU A 31 -3.82 -12.61 4.22
CA GLU A 31 -5.17 -13.14 4.42
C GLU A 31 -5.80 -12.66 5.74
N PHE A 32 -4.98 -12.53 6.79
CA PHE A 32 -5.43 -11.94 8.04
C PHE A 32 -5.77 -10.46 7.90
N GLY A 33 -5.09 -9.74 7.02
CA GLY A 33 -5.42 -8.35 6.65
C GLY A 33 -6.86 -8.21 6.14
N HIS A 34 -7.34 -9.16 5.34
CA HIS A 34 -8.75 -9.19 4.91
C HIS A 34 -9.72 -9.36 6.09
N ILE A 35 -9.35 -10.12 7.12
CA ILE A 35 -10.16 -10.22 8.36
C ILE A 35 -10.23 -8.87 9.09
N LEU A 36 -9.18 -8.05 8.99
CA LEU A 36 -9.17 -6.68 9.53
C LEU A 36 -9.92 -5.67 8.65
N GLY A 37 -10.41 -6.08 7.48
CA GLY A 37 -11.17 -5.26 6.55
C GLY A 37 -10.33 -4.52 5.52
N TRP A 38 -9.07 -4.93 5.30
CA TRP A 38 -8.23 -4.37 4.25
C TRP A 38 -8.51 -5.02 2.90
N PRO A 39 -8.71 -4.26 1.83
CA PRO A 39 -8.81 -4.80 0.48
C PRO A 39 -7.43 -5.12 -0.09
N ASP A 40 -7.41 -5.85 -1.19
CA ASP A 40 -6.23 -5.97 -2.03
C ASP A 40 -5.85 -4.62 -2.63
N PHE A 41 -4.55 -4.30 -2.61
CA PHE A 41 -4.00 -3.09 -3.21
C PHE A 41 -3.33 -3.34 -4.56
N TYR A 42 -3.63 -4.46 -5.19
CA TYR A 42 -3.32 -4.79 -6.57
C TYR A 42 -4.62 -4.91 -7.37
N ASP A 43 -4.49 -5.00 -8.68
CA ASP A 43 -5.60 -5.23 -9.61
C ASP A 43 -6.15 -6.66 -9.42
N THR A 44 -7.42 -6.79 -9.03
CA THR A 44 -8.06 -8.08 -8.74
C THR A 44 -8.89 -8.60 -9.91
N ASN A 45 -9.20 -7.75 -10.91
CA ASN A 45 -10.05 -8.10 -12.04
C ASN A 45 -9.28 -8.48 -13.32
N GLY A 46 -7.95 -8.48 -13.25
CA GLY A 46 -7.09 -8.78 -14.39
C GLY A 46 -6.98 -7.60 -15.36
N SER A 47 -7.77 -7.53 -16.40
CA SER A 47 -7.68 -6.48 -17.42
C SER A 47 -9.03 -5.93 -17.88
N ASP A 48 -10.08 -6.16 -17.09
CA ASP A 48 -11.44 -5.76 -17.50
C ASP A 48 -11.57 -4.24 -17.70
N PHE A 49 -10.83 -3.44 -16.89
CA PHE A 49 -10.72 -1.98 -17.01
C PHE A 49 -9.28 -1.52 -17.26
N GLY A 50 -8.47 -2.33 -17.94
CA GLY A 50 -7.02 -2.15 -18.08
C GLY A 50 -6.25 -2.73 -16.90
N SER A 51 -4.92 -2.83 -17.00
CA SER A 51 -4.09 -3.33 -15.90
C SER A 51 -3.83 -2.23 -14.90
N GLY A 52 -4.42 -2.32 -13.73
CA GLY A 52 -4.22 -1.41 -12.63
C GLY A 52 -2.82 -1.54 -12.00
N VAL A 53 -2.24 -0.42 -11.59
CA VAL A 53 -0.96 -0.39 -10.89
C VAL A 53 -1.23 -0.36 -9.38
N GLY A 54 -0.72 -1.36 -8.67
CA GLY A 54 -0.79 -1.41 -7.21
C GLY A 54 0.32 -0.62 -6.53
N VAL A 55 0.54 -0.91 -5.26
CA VAL A 55 1.60 -0.30 -4.43
C VAL A 55 2.80 -1.23 -4.24
N PHE A 56 2.92 -2.23 -5.07
CA PHE A 56 4.06 -3.14 -5.19
C PHE A 56 4.45 -3.83 -3.86
N ASN A 57 5.74 -4.02 -3.66
CA ASN A 57 6.32 -4.71 -2.50
C ASN A 57 6.29 -3.87 -1.21
N TRP A 58 5.78 -2.65 -1.27
CA TRP A 58 5.69 -1.73 -0.13
C TRP A 58 4.53 -2.04 0.82
N SER A 59 3.51 -2.76 0.36
CA SER A 59 2.32 -3.09 1.13
C SER A 59 2.16 -4.60 1.32
N LEU A 60 1.74 -4.99 2.52
CA LEU A 60 1.32 -6.36 2.82
C LEU A 60 0.13 -6.79 1.95
N MET A 61 -0.82 -5.88 1.69
CA MET A 61 -2.01 -6.13 0.88
C MET A 61 -1.76 -6.03 -0.63
N CYS A 62 -0.48 -6.01 -1.03
CA CYS A 62 -0.02 -6.09 -2.41
C CYS A 62 1.08 -7.16 -2.52
N GLN A 63 2.10 -6.97 -3.38
CA GLN A 63 3.18 -7.95 -3.54
C GLN A 63 4.10 -8.08 -2.32
N GLY A 64 4.03 -7.15 -1.36
CA GLY A 64 4.86 -7.17 -0.15
C GLY A 64 4.73 -8.44 0.69
N SER A 65 3.57 -9.11 0.66
CA SER A 65 3.39 -10.41 1.28
C SER A 65 4.37 -11.49 0.79
N ARG A 66 4.99 -11.28 -0.38
CA ARG A 66 5.94 -12.20 -1.03
C ARG A 66 7.41 -11.81 -0.82
N ASN A 67 7.70 -10.71 -0.14
CA ASN A 67 9.07 -10.27 0.13
C ASN A 67 9.89 -11.36 0.81
N ASP A 68 11.14 -11.53 0.36
CA ASP A 68 12.04 -12.58 0.84
C ASP A 68 11.38 -13.98 0.81
N GLY A 69 10.65 -14.27 -0.26
CA GLY A 69 9.92 -15.53 -0.37
C GLY A 69 8.78 -15.68 0.64
N GLY A 70 8.22 -14.59 1.13
CA GLY A 70 7.14 -14.51 2.10
C GLY A 70 7.62 -14.57 3.56
N ARG A 71 8.92 -14.58 3.82
CA ARG A 71 9.48 -14.65 5.18
C ARG A 71 9.60 -13.30 5.86
N THR A 72 9.68 -12.24 5.06
CA THR A 72 9.88 -10.88 5.55
C THR A 72 8.89 -9.93 4.87
N PRO A 73 7.57 -10.05 5.15
CA PRO A 73 6.60 -9.06 4.69
C PRO A 73 6.98 -7.68 5.25
N PRO A 74 6.66 -6.58 4.54
CA PRO A 74 7.02 -5.24 4.98
C PRO A 74 6.23 -4.81 6.21
N SER A 75 6.69 -3.79 6.90
CA SER A 75 5.87 -3.04 7.85
C SER A 75 4.59 -2.56 7.17
N LEU A 76 3.49 -2.57 7.90
CA LEU A 76 2.22 -2.05 7.39
C LEU A 76 2.38 -0.60 6.95
N THR A 77 1.82 -0.28 5.79
CA THR A 77 1.75 1.09 5.28
C THR A 77 0.94 2.00 6.20
N ALA A 78 1.14 3.30 6.08
CA ALA A 78 0.30 4.27 6.77
C ALA A 78 -1.20 4.05 6.46
N MET A 79 -1.54 3.65 5.23
CA MET A 79 -2.93 3.39 4.82
C MET A 79 -3.52 2.17 5.54
N GLU A 80 -2.81 1.04 5.60
CA GLU A 80 -3.24 -0.15 6.34
C GLU A 80 -3.45 0.18 7.82
N ARG A 81 -2.53 0.93 8.43
CA ARG A 81 -2.64 1.37 9.83
C ARG A 81 -3.81 2.33 10.06
N MET A 82 -4.06 3.26 9.14
CA MET A 82 -5.21 4.17 9.19
C MET A 82 -6.53 3.40 9.15
N MET A 83 -6.64 2.43 8.24
CA MET A 83 -7.84 1.60 8.10
C MET A 83 -8.12 0.76 9.36
N ALA A 84 -7.08 0.30 10.04
CA ALA A 84 -7.19 -0.41 11.31
C ALA A 84 -7.40 0.51 12.52
N GLY A 85 -7.34 1.84 12.34
CA GLY A 85 -7.44 2.80 13.44
C GLY A 85 -6.18 2.87 14.33
N TRP A 86 -5.05 2.35 13.85
CA TRP A 86 -3.80 2.32 14.61
C TRP A 86 -2.91 3.53 14.35
N LEU A 87 -3.19 4.31 13.31
CA LEU A 87 -2.49 5.53 12.96
C LEU A 87 -3.48 6.60 12.55
N THR A 88 -3.29 7.80 13.07
CA THR A 88 -3.94 9.03 12.58
C THR A 88 -2.85 9.93 12.02
N PRO A 89 -2.78 10.15 10.70
CA PRO A 89 -1.73 11.00 10.13
C PRO A 89 -1.95 12.46 10.54
N THR A 90 -0.86 13.20 10.64
CA THR A 90 -0.91 14.64 10.83
C THR A 90 -1.24 15.32 9.50
N THR A 91 -2.33 16.08 9.45
CA THR A 91 -2.68 16.84 8.25
C THR A 91 -1.82 18.10 8.15
N LEU A 92 -1.09 18.23 7.05
CA LEU A 92 -0.30 19.42 6.74
C LEU A 92 -1.21 20.47 6.10
N THR A 93 -1.39 21.60 6.77
CA THR A 93 -2.25 22.71 6.34
C THR A 93 -1.48 23.99 6.01
N ARG A 94 -0.16 23.97 6.18
CA ARG A 94 0.71 25.14 5.96
C ARG A 94 2.01 24.69 5.30
N SER A 95 2.63 25.59 4.55
CA SER A 95 4.00 25.41 4.08
C SER A 95 4.97 25.50 5.26
N GLY A 96 6.03 24.71 5.22
CA GLY A 96 7.04 24.65 6.26
C GLY A 96 7.96 23.44 6.11
N ASP A 97 8.95 23.38 6.97
CA ASP A 97 9.82 22.21 7.10
C ASP A 97 9.22 21.26 8.13
N TYR A 98 9.11 19.99 7.76
CA TYR A 98 8.55 18.94 8.59
C TYR A 98 9.51 17.75 8.62
N GLU A 99 9.75 17.22 9.81
CA GLU A 99 10.48 15.97 9.98
C GLU A 99 9.49 14.79 9.94
N LEU A 100 9.77 13.80 9.10
CA LEU A 100 8.96 12.59 8.99
C LEU A 100 9.78 11.39 9.46
N ASN A 101 9.47 10.91 10.64
CA ASN A 101 10.12 9.74 11.22
C ASN A 101 9.75 8.45 10.47
N PRO A 102 10.60 7.41 10.54
CA PRO A 102 10.27 6.12 9.94
C PRO A 102 8.92 5.58 10.39
N ILE A 103 8.19 4.92 9.49
CA ILE A 103 6.84 4.37 9.75
C ILE A 103 6.80 3.43 10.97
N GLN A 104 7.93 2.86 11.36
CA GLN A 104 8.05 2.06 12.59
C GLN A 104 7.74 2.87 13.86
N GLN A 105 7.88 4.19 13.81
CA GLN A 105 7.50 5.11 14.88
C GLN A 105 6.03 5.55 14.81
N ASN A 106 5.27 4.95 13.88
CA ASN A 106 3.84 5.18 13.69
C ASN A 106 3.48 6.63 13.33
N GLU A 107 4.27 7.22 12.43
CA GLU A 107 4.10 8.60 11.95
C GLU A 107 3.84 8.62 10.45
N ALA A 108 2.94 9.51 10.02
CA ALA A 108 2.64 9.79 8.63
C ALA A 108 2.03 11.20 8.50
N TYR A 109 2.16 11.78 7.31
CA TYR A 109 1.53 13.06 6.97
C TYR A 109 0.46 12.88 5.91
N LEU A 110 -0.56 13.74 5.98
CA LEU A 110 -1.63 13.82 5.01
C LEU A 110 -1.69 15.24 4.42
N ILE A 111 -1.80 15.32 3.10
CA ILE A 111 -2.05 16.56 2.37
C ILE A 111 -3.38 16.38 1.62
N ALA A 112 -4.41 17.11 2.04
CA ALA A 112 -5.71 17.06 1.38
C ALA A 112 -5.63 17.72 -0.02
N THR A 113 -6.42 17.20 -0.95
CA THR A 113 -6.70 17.88 -2.24
C THR A 113 -7.97 18.72 -2.11
N ASP A 114 -8.38 19.35 -3.20
CA ASP A 114 -9.65 20.09 -3.26
C ASP A 114 -10.88 19.17 -3.34
N THR A 115 -10.68 17.87 -3.53
CA THR A 115 -11.74 16.86 -3.58
C THR A 115 -11.90 16.21 -2.23
N GLU A 116 -13.08 16.28 -1.63
CA GLU A 116 -13.35 15.59 -0.37
C GLU A 116 -13.14 14.07 -0.50
N GLY A 117 -12.31 13.51 0.38
CA GLY A 117 -11.96 12.09 0.37
C GLY A 117 -10.77 11.75 -0.50
N GLU A 118 -10.16 12.72 -1.20
CA GLU A 118 -8.94 12.54 -1.98
C GLU A 118 -7.77 13.25 -1.30
N PHE A 119 -6.62 12.59 -1.18
CA PHE A 119 -5.46 13.15 -0.47
C PHE A 119 -4.16 12.45 -0.87
N PHE A 120 -3.05 13.10 -0.56
CA PHE A 120 -1.74 12.47 -0.55
C PHE A 120 -1.39 12.02 0.86
N LEU A 121 -0.87 10.79 0.97
CA LEU A 121 -0.41 10.22 2.23
C LEU A 121 1.09 9.97 2.12
N LEU A 122 1.85 10.48 3.09
CA LEU A 122 3.30 10.44 3.10
C LEU A 122 3.78 9.57 4.27
N GLU A 123 4.71 8.66 4.00
CA GLU A 123 5.39 7.86 5.01
C GLU A 123 6.88 7.74 4.70
N ASN A 124 7.70 7.52 5.72
CA ASN A 124 9.13 7.30 5.57
C ASN A 124 9.46 5.81 5.77
N ARG A 125 10.05 5.19 4.76
CA ARG A 125 10.51 3.79 4.78
C ARG A 125 12.01 3.71 4.92
N GLN A 126 12.46 2.92 5.89
CA GLN A 126 13.87 2.61 6.10
C GLN A 126 14.06 1.10 6.13
N GLN A 127 15.13 0.60 5.53
CA GLN A 127 15.43 -0.84 5.41
C GLN A 127 15.82 -1.46 6.76
N THR A 128 14.97 -1.34 7.76
CA THR A 128 15.16 -1.85 9.13
C THR A 128 13.97 -2.71 9.55
N GLY A 129 14.18 -3.59 10.53
CA GLY A 129 13.11 -4.45 11.04
C GLY A 129 12.47 -5.30 9.94
N TRP A 130 11.17 -5.21 9.81
CA TRP A 130 10.41 -5.91 8.77
C TRP A 130 10.67 -5.35 7.36
N ASP A 131 11.06 -4.08 7.24
CA ASP A 131 11.36 -3.42 5.97
C ASP A 131 12.77 -3.75 5.41
N ARG A 132 13.57 -4.57 6.11
CA ARG A 132 14.94 -4.92 5.67
C ARG A 132 15.00 -5.62 4.31
N ALA A 133 13.90 -6.22 3.86
CA ALA A 133 13.82 -6.90 2.55
C ALA A 133 13.31 -5.99 1.42
N LEU A 134 12.95 -4.75 1.72
CA LEU A 134 12.59 -3.76 0.70
C LEU A 134 13.83 -3.41 -0.14
N LYS A 135 13.61 -3.11 -1.40
CA LYS A 135 14.70 -2.80 -2.35
C LYS A 135 15.08 -1.33 -2.39
N GLY A 136 14.38 -0.48 -1.64
CA GLY A 136 14.64 0.94 -1.56
C GLY A 136 14.29 1.49 -0.18
N HIS A 137 14.62 2.75 0.04
CA HIS A 137 14.30 3.50 1.25
C HIS A 137 14.07 4.97 0.94
N GLY A 138 13.34 5.66 1.80
CA GLY A 138 13.03 7.08 1.64
C GLY A 138 11.56 7.37 1.91
N MET A 139 11.11 8.56 1.53
CA MET A 139 9.72 8.95 1.63
C MET A 139 8.91 8.33 0.49
N LEU A 140 7.84 7.66 0.83
CA LEU A 140 6.80 7.23 -0.10
C LEU A 140 5.65 8.22 -0.08
N ILE A 141 5.15 8.53 -1.27
CA ILE A 141 3.97 9.39 -1.47
C ILE A 141 2.90 8.54 -2.14
N TYR A 142 1.78 8.38 -1.47
CA TYR A 142 0.62 7.72 -2.03
C TYR A 142 -0.43 8.75 -2.42
N HIS A 143 -1.00 8.61 -3.60
CA HIS A 143 -2.25 9.24 -3.95
C HIS A 143 -3.38 8.31 -3.54
N VAL A 144 -4.31 8.81 -2.74
CA VAL A 144 -5.44 8.07 -2.20
C VAL A 144 -6.73 8.74 -2.62
N ASP A 145 -7.63 8.01 -3.26
CA ASP A 145 -8.97 8.47 -3.57
C ASP A 145 -10.01 7.59 -2.87
N ARG A 146 -10.76 8.16 -1.96
CA ARG A 146 -11.94 7.60 -1.29
C ARG A 146 -13.16 8.50 -1.47
N SER A 147 -13.15 9.30 -2.52
CA SER A 147 -14.22 10.25 -2.84
C SER A 147 -15.47 9.57 -3.40
N GLN A 148 -16.49 10.37 -3.65
CA GLN A 148 -17.70 9.94 -4.35
C GLN A 148 -17.56 10.00 -5.88
N ARG A 149 -16.35 10.27 -6.39
CA ARG A 149 -16.10 10.30 -7.84
C ARG A 149 -16.37 8.94 -8.47
N ILE A 150 -17.23 8.93 -9.46
CA ILE A 150 -17.61 7.72 -10.20
C ILE A 150 -16.70 7.55 -11.42
N VAL A 151 -16.09 6.39 -11.52
CA VAL A 151 -15.29 5.96 -12.67
C VAL A 151 -15.66 4.50 -12.96
N GLU A 152 -15.97 4.15 -14.21
CA GLU A 152 -16.39 2.82 -14.62
C GLU A 152 -17.57 2.26 -13.79
N GLY A 153 -18.54 3.15 -13.46
CA GLY A 153 -19.78 2.77 -12.78
C GLY A 153 -19.70 2.64 -11.25
N TYR A 154 -18.53 2.78 -10.66
CA TYR A 154 -18.34 2.70 -9.20
C TYR A 154 -17.72 3.99 -8.67
N SER A 155 -18.16 4.45 -7.48
CA SER A 155 -17.44 5.51 -6.80
C SER A 155 -16.08 5.01 -6.28
N ALA A 156 -15.11 5.90 -6.14
CA ALA A 156 -13.84 5.55 -5.53
C ALA A 156 -14.08 4.90 -4.16
N ARG A 157 -14.96 5.47 -3.33
CA ARG A 157 -15.35 4.92 -2.04
C ARG A 157 -15.89 3.49 -2.11
N ASP A 158 -16.75 3.20 -3.10
CA ASP A 158 -17.35 1.87 -3.25
C ASP A 158 -16.31 0.85 -3.65
N ARG A 159 -15.34 1.23 -4.49
CA ARG A 159 -14.23 0.35 -4.87
C ARG A 159 -13.42 -0.14 -3.67
N TRP A 160 -13.19 0.71 -2.67
CA TRP A 160 -12.57 0.29 -1.40
C TRP A 160 -13.41 -0.75 -0.66
N THR A 161 -14.74 -0.62 -0.70
CA THR A 161 -15.67 -1.52 -0.03
C THR A 161 -15.77 -2.88 -0.73
N TYR A 162 -15.67 -2.89 -2.05
CA TYR A 162 -15.82 -4.10 -2.88
C TYR A 162 -14.51 -4.81 -3.22
N ASN A 163 -13.43 -4.52 -2.52
CA ASN A 163 -12.10 -5.11 -2.74
C ASN A 163 -11.52 -4.83 -4.14
N MET A 164 -11.77 -3.67 -4.69
CA MET A 164 -11.33 -3.29 -6.04
C MET A 164 -10.76 -1.86 -6.14
N PRO A 165 -9.97 -1.38 -5.15
CA PRO A 165 -9.51 0.02 -5.17
C PRO A 165 -8.63 0.32 -6.38
N ASN A 166 -7.90 -0.66 -6.91
CA ASN A 166 -6.94 -0.48 -8.00
C ASN A 166 -7.33 -1.21 -9.30
N ASP A 167 -8.58 -1.68 -9.42
CA ASP A 167 -9.06 -2.43 -10.58
C ASP A 167 -9.35 -1.55 -11.82
N VAL A 168 -9.28 -0.24 -11.69
CA VAL A 168 -9.46 0.70 -12.82
C VAL A 168 -8.13 1.38 -13.11
N ALA A 169 -7.44 0.94 -14.16
CA ALA A 169 -6.10 1.42 -14.54
C ALA A 169 -6.03 2.93 -14.77
N GLY A 170 -7.09 3.51 -15.37
CA GLY A 170 -7.17 4.96 -15.63
C GLY A 170 -7.38 5.80 -14.35
N HIS A 171 -7.76 5.18 -13.24
CA HIS A 171 -7.99 5.88 -11.98
C HIS A 171 -7.85 4.95 -10.77
N PRO A 172 -6.63 4.48 -10.47
CA PRO A 172 -6.40 3.69 -9.25
C PRO A 172 -6.65 4.53 -8.00
N CYS A 173 -7.34 3.95 -7.03
CA CYS A 173 -7.69 4.64 -5.78
C CYS A 173 -6.55 4.68 -4.76
N PHE A 174 -5.54 3.83 -4.93
CA PHE A 174 -4.37 3.78 -4.06
C PHE A 174 -3.13 3.47 -4.88
N ARG A 175 -2.34 4.48 -5.20
CA ARG A 175 -1.15 4.34 -6.02
C ARG A 175 0.03 5.10 -5.45
N LEU A 176 1.22 4.63 -5.74
CA LEU A 176 2.45 5.38 -5.49
C LEU A 176 2.61 6.51 -6.52
N VAL A 177 3.00 7.67 -6.02
CA VAL A 177 3.61 8.73 -6.82
C VAL A 177 5.11 8.52 -6.72
N THR A 178 5.69 7.98 -7.76
CA THR A 178 7.09 7.54 -7.74
C THR A 178 8.06 8.68 -8.07
N ALA A 179 9.24 8.67 -7.44
CA ALA A 179 10.28 9.66 -7.74
C ALA A 179 10.80 9.52 -9.17
N ARG A 180 10.53 8.41 -9.84
CA ARG A 180 10.82 8.15 -11.25
C ARG A 180 9.54 7.68 -11.95
N PRO A 181 8.85 8.57 -12.72
CA PRO A 181 7.53 8.28 -13.30
C PRO A 181 7.50 7.11 -14.29
N ASP A 182 8.61 6.84 -14.96
CA ASP A 182 8.76 5.81 -16.00
C ASP A 182 9.30 4.47 -15.44
N SER A 183 9.35 4.31 -14.13
CA SER A 183 9.78 3.07 -13.50
C SER A 183 8.72 1.98 -13.68
N GLY A 184 8.97 1.04 -14.57
CA GLY A 184 8.18 -0.18 -14.71
C GLY A 184 8.45 -1.19 -13.59
N ASP A 185 7.89 -2.37 -13.71
CA ASP A 185 8.09 -3.48 -12.76
C ASP A 185 9.58 -3.73 -12.47
N GLY A 186 9.90 -3.87 -11.20
CA GLY A 186 11.25 -4.20 -10.74
C GLY A 186 12.11 -3.01 -10.31
N TYR A 187 11.60 -1.80 -10.34
CA TYR A 187 12.33 -0.58 -9.97
C TYR A 187 11.93 0.00 -8.61
N GLU A 188 11.58 -0.85 -7.66
CA GLU A 188 11.12 -0.40 -6.33
C GLU A 188 12.16 0.49 -5.62
N ALA A 189 13.46 0.32 -5.90
CA ALA A 189 14.51 1.18 -5.38
C ALA A 189 14.41 2.64 -5.85
N PHE A 190 13.77 2.89 -6.99
CA PHE A 190 13.61 4.21 -7.57
C PHE A 190 12.25 4.87 -7.29
N MET A 191 11.40 4.24 -6.50
CA MET A 191 10.09 4.78 -6.16
C MET A 191 10.12 5.80 -5.02
N PRO A 192 10.91 5.62 -3.94
CA PRO A 192 10.95 6.57 -2.84
C PRO A 192 11.65 7.90 -3.20
N TYR A 193 11.33 8.93 -2.47
CA TYR A 193 12.01 10.24 -2.52
C TYR A 193 13.01 10.37 -1.37
N PRO A 194 14.27 10.81 -1.58
CA PRO A 194 14.89 10.96 -2.89
C PRO A 194 15.25 9.62 -3.52
N GLY A 195 15.25 8.51 -2.77
CA GLY A 195 15.60 7.17 -3.21
C GLY A 195 16.91 7.14 -4.01
N GLU A 196 17.05 6.16 -4.86
CA GLU A 196 18.21 6.05 -5.75
C GLU A 196 18.14 7.02 -6.95
N THR A 197 17.02 7.69 -7.17
CA THR A 197 16.90 8.72 -8.22
C THR A 197 17.61 10.02 -7.85
N GLY A 198 17.75 10.30 -6.55
CA GLY A 198 18.15 11.62 -6.05
C GLY A 198 17.08 12.71 -6.23
N ASN A 199 15.87 12.36 -6.66
CA ASN A 199 14.78 13.32 -6.83
C ASN A 199 14.25 13.77 -5.47
N THR A 200 14.35 15.06 -5.18
CA THR A 200 13.92 15.68 -3.93
C THR A 200 12.61 16.47 -4.09
N GLU A 201 12.04 16.49 -5.30
CA GLU A 201 10.87 17.31 -5.61
C GLU A 201 9.67 16.43 -5.98
N PHE A 202 8.53 16.78 -5.43
CA PHE A 202 7.23 16.31 -5.84
C PHE A 202 6.35 17.54 -6.11
N SER A 203 5.82 17.62 -7.32
CA SER A 203 4.97 18.74 -7.75
C SER A 203 3.80 18.22 -8.58
N ALA A 204 2.84 19.08 -8.88
CA ALA A 204 1.72 18.75 -9.76
C ALA A 204 2.15 18.42 -11.20
N ALA A 205 3.43 18.62 -11.55
CA ALA A 205 4.01 18.29 -12.85
C ALA A 205 4.83 16.97 -12.81
N SER A 206 4.89 16.30 -11.66
CA SER A 206 5.63 15.06 -11.45
C SER A 206 4.78 13.84 -11.78
#